data_ff681fdce78efbd01f7570bcc9b7d2d2
#
_entry.id   ff681fdce78efbd01f7570bcc9b7d2d2
#
_cell.length_a   1.000
_cell.length_b   1.000
_cell.length_c   1.000
_cell.angle_alpha   90.00
_cell.angle_beta   90.00
_cell.angle_gamma   90.00
#
_symmetry.space_group_name_H-M   'P 1'
#
loop_
_entity.id
_entity.type
_entity.pdbx_description
1 polymer ?
#
loop_
_entity_poly.entity_id
_entity_poly.type
_entity_poly.pdbx_seq_one_letter_code
_entity_poly.pdbx_strand_id
1 'polypeptide(L)'
;TWRFRDDCGNVSGTFTQTVTVQDNTPPMITTMPGSLDATLECSNLSGIDAALMLIPAATDNCDPTPTISLSSDVTTPGTCPQEYTRVKTWRFRDDCGNVSGTFTQTVTVQDNTPPMITTLPTTLDATLECSNTTGIDAALLLIPAASDNCDATPTISLSSDVTTPGTCPQEYTRVKTWRFRDDCGNVSGTFTQ
;
A
#
# COMPACT_ATOMS: atom_id res chain seq x y z
N THR A 1 -34.41 41.95 -31.54
CA THR A 1 -35.68 42.34 -32.15
C THR A 1 -35.39 43.21 -33.35
N TRP A 2 -35.99 42.94 -34.49
CA TRP A 2 -35.78 43.58 -35.77
C TRP A 2 -37.09 44.15 -36.29
N ARG A 3 -37.03 45.26 -37.02
CA ARG A 3 -38.15 45.86 -37.77
C ARG A 3 -37.68 46.27 -39.15
N PHE A 4 -38.54 46.18 -40.14
CA PHE A 4 -38.32 46.72 -41.46
C PHE A 4 -39.09 48.06 -41.58
N ARG A 5 -38.50 48.98 -42.31
CA ARG A 5 -39.11 50.29 -42.63
C ARG A 5 -39.05 50.49 -44.13
N ASP A 6 -40.14 50.86 -44.76
CA ASP A 6 -40.19 51.23 -46.16
C ASP A 6 -39.79 52.70 -46.37
N ASP A 7 -39.62 53.07 -47.64
CA ASP A 7 -39.21 54.46 -48.01
C ASP A 7 -40.29 55.51 -47.69
N CYS A 8 -41.54 55.11 -47.49
CA CYS A 8 -42.67 55.96 -47.07
C CYS A 8 -42.77 56.11 -45.58
N GLY A 9 -41.89 55.45 -44.80
CA GLY A 9 -41.84 55.54 -43.37
C GLY A 9 -42.68 54.52 -42.63
N ASN A 10 -43.40 53.60 -43.30
CA ASN A 10 -44.17 52.56 -42.66
C ASN A 10 -43.21 51.55 -42.01
N VAL A 11 -43.61 51.02 -40.83
CA VAL A 11 -42.79 50.09 -40.05
C VAL A 11 -43.50 48.75 -39.92
N SER A 12 -42.78 47.69 -40.23
CA SER A 12 -43.31 46.33 -40.06
C SER A 12 -43.55 45.97 -38.59
N GLY A 13 -44.24 44.87 -38.35
CA GLY A 13 -44.26 44.22 -37.07
C GLY A 13 -42.82 43.84 -36.59
N THR A 14 -42.68 43.50 -35.33
CA THR A 14 -41.39 43.07 -34.74
C THR A 14 -41.11 41.61 -35.05
N PHE A 15 -39.88 41.32 -35.43
CA PHE A 15 -39.33 39.97 -35.50
C PHE A 15 -38.34 39.81 -34.34
N THR A 16 -38.52 38.75 -33.54
CA THR A 16 -37.63 38.43 -32.41
C THR A 16 -36.90 37.13 -32.70
N GLN A 17 -35.59 37.18 -32.58
CA GLN A 17 -34.72 36.00 -32.59
C GLN A 17 -34.24 35.78 -31.16
N THR A 18 -34.39 34.56 -30.69
CA THR A 18 -33.83 34.09 -29.40
C THR A 18 -32.71 33.12 -29.67
N VAL A 19 -31.56 33.36 -29.09
CA VAL A 19 -30.41 32.43 -29.07
C VAL A 19 -30.20 32.03 -27.63
N THR A 20 -30.34 30.74 -27.37
CA THR A 20 -30.04 30.16 -26.06
C THR A 20 -28.69 29.47 -26.12
N VAL A 21 -27.79 29.80 -25.23
CA VAL A 21 -26.49 29.13 -25.04
C VAL A 21 -26.57 28.41 -23.69
N GLN A 22 -26.24 27.15 -23.68
CA GLN A 22 -26.27 26.33 -22.47
C GLN A 22 -25.15 25.31 -22.50
N ASP A 23 -24.73 24.91 -21.32
CA ASP A 23 -23.82 23.80 -21.12
C ASP A 23 -24.54 22.65 -20.42
N ASN A 24 -24.60 21.49 -21.08
CA ASN A 24 -25.18 20.24 -20.58
C ASN A 24 -24.18 19.09 -20.63
N THR A 25 -22.89 19.38 -20.86
CA THR A 25 -21.84 18.39 -21.06
C THR A 25 -21.08 18.20 -19.76
N PRO A 26 -21.09 17.00 -19.15
CA PRO A 26 -20.30 16.75 -17.95
C PRO A 26 -18.78 16.78 -18.24
N PRO A 27 -17.95 17.15 -17.26
CA PRO A 27 -16.49 17.06 -17.38
C PRO A 27 -16.04 15.64 -17.74
N MET A 28 -15.04 15.55 -18.60
CA MET A 28 -14.42 14.31 -19.06
C MET A 28 -13.11 14.07 -18.28
N ILE A 29 -13.01 12.94 -17.58
CA ILE A 29 -11.80 12.53 -16.87
C ILE A 29 -10.71 12.17 -17.89
N THR A 30 -9.54 12.81 -17.78
CA THR A 30 -8.41 12.62 -18.70
C THR A 30 -7.34 11.69 -18.12
N THR A 31 -7.33 11.50 -16.79
CA THR A 31 -6.46 10.53 -16.14
C THR A 31 -6.90 9.11 -16.52
N MET A 32 -5.94 8.30 -16.96
CA MET A 32 -6.23 6.92 -17.37
C MET A 32 -6.63 6.06 -16.14
N PRO A 33 -7.66 5.22 -16.24
CA PRO A 33 -8.00 4.28 -15.18
C PRO A 33 -6.80 3.41 -14.78
N GLY A 34 -6.59 3.22 -13.46
CA GLY A 34 -5.48 2.44 -12.91
C GLY A 34 -4.11 3.14 -12.91
N SER A 35 -3.95 4.29 -13.57
CA SER A 35 -2.65 4.97 -13.63
C SER A 35 -2.19 5.60 -12.31
N LEU A 36 -3.09 5.76 -11.36
CA LEU A 36 -2.80 6.23 -10.00
C LEU A 36 -2.79 5.11 -8.96
N ASP A 37 -3.02 3.87 -9.38
CA ASP A 37 -2.97 2.71 -8.49
C ASP A 37 -1.53 2.39 -8.09
N ALA A 38 -1.35 1.89 -6.88
CA ALA A 38 -0.06 1.48 -6.37
C ALA A 38 -0.18 0.26 -5.46
N THR A 39 0.85 -0.61 -5.52
CA THR A 39 1.05 -1.70 -4.56
C THR A 39 2.44 -1.51 -3.95
N LEU A 40 2.51 -1.35 -2.64
CA LEU A 40 3.71 -0.92 -1.93
C LEU A 40 3.92 -1.75 -0.67
N GLU A 41 5.19 -1.97 -0.30
CA GLU A 41 5.55 -2.53 1.00
C GLU A 41 5.19 -1.55 2.13
N CYS A 42 4.74 -2.08 3.27
CA CYS A 42 4.36 -1.30 4.45
C CYS A 42 5.48 -0.40 4.99
N SER A 43 6.74 -0.79 4.78
CA SER A 43 7.92 -0.01 5.15
C SER A 43 8.20 1.18 4.23
N ASN A 44 7.61 1.22 3.04
CA ASN A 44 7.78 2.32 2.07
C ASN A 44 6.82 3.49 2.36
N LEU A 45 6.92 4.09 3.54
CA LEU A 45 6.03 5.16 4.00
C LEU A 45 5.99 6.35 3.04
N SER A 46 7.15 6.78 2.51
CA SER A 46 7.22 7.90 1.57
C SER A 46 6.54 7.61 0.24
N GLY A 47 6.62 6.37 -0.25
CA GLY A 47 5.93 5.93 -1.46
C GLY A 47 4.41 5.86 -1.25
N ILE A 48 3.98 5.38 -0.09
CA ILE A 48 2.56 5.33 0.30
C ILE A 48 1.99 6.74 0.36
N ASP A 49 2.66 7.68 1.04
CA ASP A 49 2.22 9.06 1.14
C ASP A 49 2.16 9.73 -0.24
N ALA A 50 3.18 9.52 -1.08
CA ALA A 50 3.19 10.05 -2.45
C ALA A 50 2.03 9.52 -3.28
N ALA A 51 1.76 8.21 -3.24
CA ALA A 51 0.64 7.61 -3.95
C ALA A 51 -0.71 8.17 -3.47
N LEU A 52 -0.89 8.32 -2.16
CA LEU A 52 -2.12 8.85 -1.57
C LEU A 52 -2.37 10.34 -1.85
N MET A 53 -1.33 11.10 -2.24
CA MET A 53 -1.45 12.50 -2.64
C MET A 53 -1.83 12.70 -4.10
N LEU A 54 -1.78 11.66 -4.93
CA LEU A 54 -2.17 11.75 -6.33
C LEU A 54 -3.66 12.02 -6.46
N ILE A 55 -4.01 12.87 -7.42
CA ILE A 55 -5.38 13.21 -7.78
C ILE A 55 -5.57 13.10 -9.30
N PRO A 56 -6.75 12.67 -9.78
CA PRO A 56 -7.03 12.64 -11.21
C PRO A 56 -7.22 14.05 -11.78
N ALA A 57 -7.22 14.16 -13.11
CA ALA A 57 -7.50 15.37 -13.87
C ALA A 57 -8.70 15.16 -14.79
N ALA A 58 -9.37 16.25 -15.13
CA ALA A 58 -10.47 16.28 -16.09
C ALA A 58 -10.43 17.56 -16.92
N THR A 59 -11.13 17.55 -18.06
CA THR A 59 -11.36 18.70 -18.92
C THR A 59 -12.85 18.83 -19.22
N ASP A 60 -13.27 20.03 -19.57
CA ASP A 60 -14.62 20.29 -20.03
C ASP A 60 -14.62 21.21 -21.24
N ASN A 61 -15.70 21.22 -22.02
CA ASN A 61 -15.80 21.99 -23.24
C ASN A 61 -16.15 23.48 -22.99
N CYS A 62 -16.79 23.79 -21.87
CA CYS A 62 -17.25 25.13 -21.51
C CYS A 62 -16.62 25.64 -20.22
N ASP A 63 -16.20 24.75 -19.30
CA ASP A 63 -15.53 25.09 -18.06
C ASP A 63 -14.03 24.72 -18.15
N PRO A 64 -13.10 25.69 -18.16
CA PRO A 64 -11.65 25.44 -18.22
C PRO A 64 -11.09 24.80 -16.94
N THR A 65 -11.81 24.86 -15.81
CA THR A 65 -11.33 24.41 -14.50
C THR A 65 -12.39 23.65 -13.68
N PRO A 66 -12.85 22.48 -14.17
CA PRO A 66 -13.85 21.70 -13.43
C PRO A 66 -13.41 21.37 -12.00
N THR A 67 -14.30 21.56 -11.05
CA THR A 67 -14.03 21.34 -9.62
C THR A 67 -13.99 19.85 -9.29
N ILE A 68 -12.89 19.39 -8.68
CA ILE A 68 -12.75 18.01 -8.18
C ILE A 68 -13.38 17.85 -6.78
N SER A 69 -14.03 16.73 -6.55
CA SER A 69 -14.56 16.34 -5.23
C SER A 69 -14.25 14.87 -4.92
N LEU A 70 -13.81 14.59 -3.70
CA LEU A 70 -13.65 13.23 -3.18
C LEU A 70 -15.03 12.71 -2.76
N SER A 71 -15.53 11.70 -3.46
CA SER A 71 -16.85 11.10 -3.21
C SER A 71 -16.80 10.01 -2.15
N SER A 72 -15.65 9.30 -2.05
CA SER A 72 -15.45 8.19 -1.11
C SER A 72 -13.96 8.01 -0.83
N ASP A 73 -13.63 7.61 0.41
CA ASP A 73 -12.29 7.24 0.85
C ASP A 73 -12.45 6.11 1.88
N VAL A 74 -12.17 4.88 1.45
CA VAL A 74 -12.40 3.67 2.27
C VAL A 74 -11.10 2.92 2.41
N THR A 75 -10.76 2.58 3.67
CA THR A 75 -9.63 1.70 3.99
C THR A 75 -10.17 0.36 4.49
N THR A 76 -9.73 -0.71 3.85
CA THR A 76 -10.05 -2.09 4.22
C THR A 76 -8.78 -2.76 4.74
N PRO A 77 -8.74 -3.28 5.98
CA PRO A 77 -7.60 -4.04 6.50
C PRO A 77 -7.30 -5.27 5.64
N GLY A 78 -6.02 -5.64 5.55
CA GLY A 78 -5.54 -6.86 4.94
C GLY A 78 -5.60 -8.07 5.90
N THR A 79 -4.80 -9.07 5.61
CA THR A 79 -4.75 -10.33 6.40
C THR A 79 -3.86 -10.24 7.62
N CYS A 80 -2.96 -9.26 7.67
CA CYS A 80 -2.08 -8.98 8.81
C CYS A 80 -2.10 -7.49 9.16
N PRO A 81 -1.60 -7.09 10.36
CA PRO A 81 -1.84 -5.77 10.94
C PRO A 81 -1.36 -4.58 10.09
N GLN A 82 -0.30 -4.75 9.30
CA GLN A 82 0.30 -3.70 8.49
C GLN A 82 -0.26 -3.62 7.07
N GLU A 83 -1.04 -4.62 6.65
CA GLU A 83 -1.66 -4.65 5.33
C GLU A 83 -2.98 -3.91 5.29
N TYR A 84 -3.21 -3.19 4.21
CA TYR A 84 -4.52 -2.61 3.91
C TYR A 84 -4.66 -2.25 2.43
N THR A 85 -5.89 -2.09 2.00
CA THR A 85 -6.24 -1.48 0.72
C THR A 85 -7.04 -0.22 0.96
N ARG A 86 -6.60 0.91 0.39
CA ARG A 86 -7.31 2.18 0.44
C ARG A 86 -7.83 2.55 -0.94
N VAL A 87 -9.13 2.74 -1.03
CA VAL A 87 -9.83 3.06 -2.27
C VAL A 87 -10.42 4.46 -2.16
N LYS A 88 -9.95 5.35 -3.04
CA LYS A 88 -10.46 6.72 -3.18
C LYS A 88 -11.27 6.84 -4.46
N THR A 89 -12.39 7.53 -4.41
CA THR A 89 -13.25 7.77 -5.57
C THR A 89 -13.53 9.25 -5.70
N TRP A 90 -13.29 9.82 -6.90
CA TRP A 90 -13.50 11.24 -7.21
C TRP A 90 -14.55 11.43 -8.30
N ARG A 91 -15.10 12.64 -8.32
CA ARG A 91 -15.92 13.20 -9.40
C ARG A 91 -15.50 14.62 -9.67
N PHE A 92 -15.79 15.07 -10.89
CA PHE A 92 -15.63 16.47 -11.30
C PHE A 92 -17.00 17.08 -11.57
N ARG A 93 -17.10 18.37 -11.27
CA ARG A 93 -18.29 19.15 -11.54
C ARG A 93 -17.90 20.46 -12.23
N ASP A 94 -18.62 20.84 -13.28
CA ASP A 94 -18.50 22.14 -13.93
C ASP A 94 -19.30 23.22 -13.21
N ASP A 95 -19.14 24.47 -13.64
CA ASP A 95 -19.84 25.64 -13.10
C ASP A 95 -21.35 25.63 -13.43
N CYS A 96 -21.78 24.88 -14.45
CA CYS A 96 -23.20 24.70 -14.80
C CYS A 96 -23.88 23.59 -14.01
N GLY A 97 -23.10 22.81 -13.24
CA GLY A 97 -23.63 21.79 -12.35
C GLY A 97 -23.63 20.38 -12.92
N ASN A 98 -23.11 20.15 -14.15
CA ASN A 98 -22.97 18.82 -14.70
C ASN A 98 -21.85 18.07 -13.96
N VAL A 99 -22.01 16.74 -13.79
CA VAL A 99 -21.12 15.91 -12.98
C VAL A 99 -20.56 14.77 -13.83
N SER A 100 -19.23 14.58 -13.77
CA SER A 100 -18.53 13.50 -14.47
C SER A 100 -18.93 12.10 -13.96
N GLY A 101 -18.48 11.07 -14.65
CA GLY A 101 -18.35 9.74 -14.09
C GLY A 101 -17.41 9.70 -12.90
N THR A 102 -17.20 8.53 -12.31
CA THR A 102 -16.28 8.31 -11.19
C THR A 102 -14.89 7.93 -11.67
N PHE A 103 -13.85 8.44 -11.00
CA PHE A 103 -12.49 7.93 -11.06
C PHE A 103 -12.15 7.24 -9.74
N THR A 104 -11.56 6.05 -9.81
CA THR A 104 -11.17 5.29 -8.64
C THR A 104 -9.67 5.05 -8.65
N GLN A 105 -9.01 5.29 -7.51
CA GLN A 105 -7.63 4.92 -7.22
C GLN A 105 -7.64 3.84 -6.15
N THR A 106 -6.79 2.84 -6.32
CA THR A 106 -6.55 1.78 -5.34
C THR A 106 -5.08 1.79 -4.91
N VAL A 107 -4.83 1.99 -3.62
CA VAL A 107 -3.50 1.85 -3.02
C VAL A 107 -3.53 0.62 -2.10
N THR A 108 -2.72 -0.38 -2.45
CA THR A 108 -2.55 -1.61 -1.67
C THR A 108 -1.22 -1.55 -0.93
N VAL A 109 -1.26 -1.71 0.38
CA VAL A 109 -0.08 -1.84 1.24
C VAL A 109 0.01 -3.28 1.70
N GLN A 110 1.16 -3.88 1.52
CA GLN A 110 1.41 -5.30 1.78
C GLN A 110 2.76 -5.50 2.50
N ASP A 111 2.94 -6.68 3.08
CA ASP A 111 4.20 -7.14 3.60
C ASP A 111 4.56 -8.50 2.97
N ASN A 112 5.56 -8.49 2.09
CA ASN A 112 6.10 -9.69 1.43
C ASN A 112 7.55 -9.94 1.80
N THR A 113 8.08 -9.23 2.80
CA THR A 113 9.49 -9.29 3.17
C THR A 113 9.68 -10.20 4.38
N PRO A 114 10.39 -11.32 4.24
CA PRO A 114 10.65 -12.19 5.37
C PRO A 114 11.55 -11.55 6.44
N PRO A 115 11.38 -11.90 7.72
CA PRO A 115 12.26 -11.46 8.80
C PRO A 115 13.73 -11.77 8.51
N MET A 116 14.60 -10.82 8.82
CA MET A 116 16.06 -10.94 8.69
C MET A 116 16.68 -11.30 10.02
N ILE A 117 17.44 -12.41 10.06
CA ILE A 117 18.19 -12.82 11.25
C ILE A 117 19.33 -11.84 11.51
N THR A 118 19.36 -11.22 12.69
CA THR A 118 20.37 -10.22 13.11
C THR A 118 21.49 -10.83 13.92
N THR A 119 21.28 -12.01 14.53
CA THR A 119 22.34 -12.76 15.20
C THR A 119 23.34 -13.28 14.16
N LEU A 120 24.63 -12.96 14.35
CA LEU A 120 25.67 -13.41 13.45
C LEU A 120 25.87 -14.93 13.54
N PRO A 121 26.16 -15.61 12.44
CA PRO A 121 26.45 -17.04 12.43
C PRO A 121 27.57 -17.40 13.43
N THR A 122 27.46 -18.55 14.08
CA THR A 122 28.41 -19.11 15.04
C THR A 122 28.58 -18.35 16.37
N THR A 123 27.94 -17.19 16.55
CA THR A 123 28.08 -16.41 17.80
C THR A 123 27.41 -17.08 19.02
N LEU A 124 26.51 -18.02 18.78
CA LEU A 124 25.86 -18.79 19.84
C LEU A 124 26.48 -20.17 20.02
N ASP A 125 27.48 -20.54 19.20
CA ASP A 125 28.17 -21.81 19.31
C ASP A 125 29.09 -21.85 20.52
N ALA A 126 29.20 -22.98 21.20
CA ALA A 126 30.07 -23.18 22.33
C ALA A 126 30.68 -24.59 22.30
N THR A 127 31.94 -24.70 22.68
CA THR A 127 32.61 -25.95 22.98
C THR A 127 32.96 -25.96 24.48
N LEU A 128 32.41 -26.91 25.22
CA LEU A 128 32.44 -26.93 26.67
C LEU A 128 32.85 -28.33 27.16
N GLU A 129 33.57 -28.38 28.32
CA GLU A 129 33.83 -29.62 29.02
C GLU A 129 32.54 -30.25 29.55
N CYS A 130 32.42 -31.57 29.52
CA CYS A 130 31.24 -32.30 29.99
C CYS A 130 30.92 -32.09 31.49
N SER A 131 31.93 -31.70 32.29
CA SER A 131 31.76 -31.35 33.69
C SER A 131 31.20 -29.95 33.92
N ASN A 132 31.20 -29.07 32.89
CA ASN A 132 30.67 -27.71 32.98
C ASN A 132 29.19 -27.67 32.70
N THR A 133 28.39 -28.35 33.52
CA THR A 133 26.94 -28.46 33.32
C THR A 133 26.23 -27.11 33.27
N THR A 134 26.62 -26.16 34.13
CA THR A 134 26.06 -24.80 34.16
C THR A 134 26.33 -24.05 32.86
N GLY A 135 27.53 -24.17 32.29
CA GLY A 135 27.87 -23.55 30.99
C GLY A 135 27.09 -24.18 29.84
N ILE A 136 26.92 -25.51 29.86
CA ILE A 136 26.13 -26.24 28.86
C ILE A 136 24.68 -25.77 28.90
N ASP A 137 24.07 -25.71 30.09
CA ASP A 137 22.70 -25.26 30.27
C ASP A 137 22.50 -23.82 29.77
N ALA A 138 23.45 -22.93 30.12
CA ALA A 138 23.41 -21.54 29.65
C ALA A 138 23.51 -21.42 28.12
N ALA A 139 24.42 -22.18 27.47
CA ALA A 139 24.57 -22.18 26.04
C ALA A 139 23.29 -22.70 25.35
N LEU A 140 22.66 -23.74 25.88
CA LEU A 140 21.45 -24.33 25.33
C LEU A 140 20.19 -23.42 25.47
N LEU A 141 20.23 -22.41 26.35
CA LEU A 141 19.16 -21.42 26.50
C LEU A 141 19.30 -20.22 25.53
N LEU A 142 20.44 -20.08 24.86
CA LEU A 142 20.61 -19.00 23.90
C LEU A 142 19.66 -19.17 22.71
N ILE A 143 19.09 -18.07 22.24
CA ILE A 143 18.23 -17.99 21.07
C ILE A 143 18.71 -16.87 20.16
N PRO A 144 18.63 -17.03 18.83
CA PRO A 144 18.93 -15.94 17.90
C PRO A 144 17.88 -14.83 17.95
N ALA A 145 18.23 -13.70 17.36
CA ALA A 145 17.34 -12.55 17.16
C ALA A 145 17.14 -12.28 15.67
N ALA A 146 16.02 -11.66 15.36
CA ALA A 146 15.70 -11.18 14.00
C ALA A 146 15.01 -9.81 14.08
N SER A 147 15.01 -9.12 12.96
CA SER A 147 14.23 -7.91 12.73
C SER A 147 13.43 -8.05 11.44
N ASP A 148 12.36 -7.30 11.35
CA ASP A 148 11.56 -7.21 10.15
C ASP A 148 11.25 -5.74 9.83
N ASN A 149 10.93 -5.46 8.57
CA ASN A 149 10.64 -4.10 8.10
C ASN A 149 9.23 -3.61 8.45
N CYS A 150 8.31 -4.55 8.70
CA CYS A 150 6.90 -4.29 8.97
C CYS A 150 6.44 -4.84 10.32
N ASP A 151 7.00 -5.98 10.75
CA ASP A 151 6.70 -6.60 12.04
C ASP A 151 7.80 -6.29 13.06
N ALA A 152 7.45 -5.57 14.13
CA ALA A 152 8.39 -5.22 15.19
C ALA A 152 8.86 -6.41 16.04
N THR A 153 8.11 -7.53 16.04
CA THR A 153 8.31 -8.68 16.92
C THR A 153 8.13 -10.03 16.23
N PRO A 154 8.94 -10.34 15.19
CA PRO A 154 8.82 -11.62 14.49
C PRO A 154 8.90 -12.81 15.44
N THR A 155 8.01 -13.78 15.26
CA THR A 155 7.90 -14.97 16.10
C THR A 155 8.99 -15.99 15.78
N ILE A 156 9.78 -16.39 16.81
CA ILE A 156 10.80 -17.43 16.67
C ILE A 156 10.20 -18.83 16.79
N SER A 157 10.71 -19.77 16.00
CA SER A 157 10.38 -21.19 16.08
C SER A 157 11.63 -22.06 15.95
N LEU A 158 11.71 -23.11 16.79
CA LEU A 158 12.73 -24.14 16.69
C LEU A 158 12.30 -25.15 15.60
N SER A 159 13.04 -25.18 14.49
CA SER A 159 12.74 -26.05 13.36
C SER A 159 13.33 -27.45 13.52
N SER A 160 14.48 -27.54 14.23
CA SER A 160 15.17 -28.80 14.46
C SER A 160 16.02 -28.72 15.72
N ASP A 161 16.14 -29.84 16.45
CA ASP A 161 17.01 -30.02 17.61
C ASP A 161 17.55 -31.46 17.58
N VAL A 162 18.80 -31.62 17.15
CA VAL A 162 19.43 -32.91 16.92
C VAL A 162 20.65 -33.07 17.79
N THR A 163 20.73 -34.17 18.54
CA THR A 163 21.90 -34.55 19.33
C THR A 163 22.59 -35.74 18.66
N THR A 164 23.87 -35.59 18.37
CA THR A 164 24.73 -36.63 17.80
C THR A 164 25.76 -37.03 18.85
N PRO A 165 25.83 -38.33 19.25
CA PRO A 165 26.86 -38.82 20.18
C PRO A 165 28.27 -38.61 19.62
N GLY A 166 29.22 -38.33 20.52
CA GLY A 166 30.65 -38.27 20.21
C GLY A 166 31.33 -39.63 20.30
N THR A 167 32.64 -39.62 20.37
CA THR A 167 33.48 -40.85 20.43
C THR A 167 33.55 -41.44 21.84
N CYS A 168 33.32 -40.62 22.88
CA CYS A 168 33.27 -41.00 24.27
C CYS A 168 31.86 -40.94 24.82
N PRO A 169 31.49 -41.73 25.88
CA PRO A 169 30.11 -41.85 26.38
C PRO A 169 29.47 -40.49 26.83
N GLN A 170 30.22 -39.52 27.25
CA GLN A 170 29.73 -38.20 27.71
C GLN A 170 29.86 -37.11 26.64
N GLU A 171 30.42 -37.42 25.46
CA GLU A 171 30.56 -36.46 24.37
C GLU A 171 29.34 -36.47 23.49
N TYR A 172 28.92 -35.29 23.08
CA TYR A 172 27.88 -35.13 22.07
C TYR A 172 27.98 -33.74 21.39
N THR A 173 27.42 -33.65 20.21
CA THR A 173 27.15 -32.40 19.53
C THR A 173 25.64 -32.22 19.45
N ARG A 174 25.13 -31.08 19.88
CA ARG A 174 23.72 -30.71 19.75
C ARG A 174 23.57 -29.55 18.81
N VAL A 175 22.77 -29.72 17.76
CA VAL A 175 22.52 -28.74 16.72
C VAL A 175 21.06 -28.33 16.78
N LYS A 176 20.84 -27.04 17.01
CA LYS A 176 19.52 -26.43 16.98
C LYS A 176 19.40 -25.56 15.75
N THR A 177 18.26 -25.63 15.07
CA THR A 177 17.95 -24.80 13.90
C THR A 177 16.67 -24.01 14.13
N TRP A 178 16.75 -22.71 13.90
CA TRP A 178 15.70 -21.76 14.16
C TRP A 178 15.21 -21.08 12.91
N ARG A 179 13.94 -20.63 12.91
CA ARG A 179 13.34 -19.73 11.93
C ARG A 179 12.51 -18.68 12.62
N PHE A 180 12.34 -17.56 11.93
CA PHE A 180 11.43 -16.49 12.33
C PHE A 180 10.28 -16.39 11.34
N ARG A 181 9.13 -16.00 11.84
CA ARG A 181 7.95 -15.73 11.03
C ARG A 181 7.34 -14.41 11.49
N ASP A 182 6.99 -13.54 10.53
CA ASP A 182 6.21 -12.33 10.77
C ASP A 182 4.71 -12.62 10.90
N ASP A 183 3.94 -11.58 11.23
CA ASP A 183 2.49 -11.65 11.36
C ASP A 183 1.78 -11.84 10.00
N CYS A 184 2.44 -11.52 8.87
CA CYS A 184 1.94 -11.72 7.51
C CYS A 184 2.21 -13.12 6.97
N GLY A 185 3.05 -13.88 7.67
CA GLY A 185 3.31 -15.28 7.37
C GLY A 185 4.59 -15.53 6.59
N ASN A 186 5.39 -14.49 6.29
CA ASN A 186 6.68 -14.65 5.65
C ASN A 186 7.66 -15.31 6.63
N VAL A 187 8.56 -16.14 6.11
CA VAL A 187 9.46 -16.96 6.93
C VAL A 187 10.91 -16.67 6.57
N SER A 188 11.74 -16.39 7.58
CA SER A 188 13.18 -16.16 7.44
C SER A 188 13.92 -17.39 6.87
N GLY A 189 15.17 -17.20 6.49
CA GLY A 189 16.15 -18.27 6.39
C GLY A 189 16.33 -18.99 7.74
N THR A 190 17.24 -19.96 7.78
CA THR A 190 17.55 -20.72 9.00
C THR A 190 18.77 -20.13 9.71
N PHE A 191 18.72 -20.10 11.05
CA PHE A 191 19.88 -19.92 11.93
C PHE A 191 20.21 -21.28 12.58
N THR A 192 21.49 -21.63 12.61
CA THR A 192 21.94 -22.89 13.23
C THR A 192 22.94 -22.58 14.33
N GLN A 193 22.74 -23.15 15.48
CA GLN A 193 23.63 -23.15 16.66
C GLN A 193 24.17 -24.58 16.85
#